data_c43700a03c2d0d3e93544f2552f0f0e6
#
_entry.id   c43700a03c2d0d3e93544f2552f0f0e6
#
_cell.length_a   1.000
_cell.length_b   1.000
_cell.length_c   1.000
_cell.angle_alpha   90.00
_cell.angle_beta   90.00
_cell.angle_gamma   90.00
#
_symmetry.space_group_name_H-M   'P 1'
#
loop_
_entity.id
_entity.type
_entity.pdbx_description
1 polymer ?
#
loop_
_entity_poly.entity_id
_entity_poly.type
_entity_poly.pdbx_seq_one_letter_code
_entity_poly.pdbx_strand_id
1 'polypeptide(L)'
;MLDEQSLQKLNSFIQQRKTGLPVAYIIEKKEFFGLDFFVNKNVLIPKPDTELLVEKAIQDIERNSENKILKIADVCTGSGCVFISIAKQFEKTKNIKYFSTDVCHKALEVAKQNSENILCKD
;
A
#
# COMPACT_ATOMS: atom_id res chain seq x y z
N MET A 1 -15.82 13.09 25.21
CA MET A 1 -16.67 14.03 24.45
C MET A 1 -15.85 14.57 23.28
N LEU A 2 -16.43 14.59 22.08
CA LEU A 2 -15.76 15.12 20.91
C LEU A 2 -15.79 16.67 20.97
N ASP A 3 -14.66 17.31 20.61
CA ASP A 3 -14.63 18.73 20.42
C ASP A 3 -15.40 19.15 19.14
N GLU A 4 -15.63 20.45 18.97
CA GLU A 4 -16.39 20.96 17.84
C GLU A 4 -15.74 20.66 16.48
N GLN A 5 -14.41 20.72 16.39
CA GLN A 5 -13.66 20.42 15.18
C GLN A 5 -13.78 18.94 14.80
N SER A 6 -13.65 18.04 15.76
CA SER A 6 -13.82 16.60 15.55
C SER A 6 -15.24 16.26 15.13
N LEU A 7 -16.24 16.94 15.71
CA LEU A 7 -17.63 16.74 15.34
C LEU A 7 -17.92 17.22 13.90
N GLN A 8 -17.38 18.37 13.50
CA GLN A 8 -17.48 18.87 12.12
C GLN A 8 -16.82 17.90 11.13
N LYS A 9 -15.65 17.39 11.46
CA LYS A 9 -14.94 16.40 10.64
C LYS A 9 -15.74 15.12 10.50
N LEU A 10 -16.29 14.61 11.59
CA LEU A 10 -17.16 13.42 11.58
C LEU A 10 -18.39 13.64 10.69
N ASN A 11 -19.06 14.79 10.81
CA ASN A 11 -20.20 15.11 9.97
C ASN A 11 -19.83 15.17 8.48
N SER A 12 -18.68 15.74 8.14
CA SER A 12 -18.16 15.75 6.77
C SER A 12 -17.97 14.33 6.24
N PHE A 13 -17.39 13.44 7.04
CA PHE A 13 -17.19 12.04 6.68
C PHE A 13 -18.53 11.31 6.45
N ILE A 14 -19.51 11.55 7.30
CA ILE A 14 -20.85 10.98 7.16
C ILE A 14 -21.49 11.46 5.85
N GLN A 15 -21.39 12.74 5.51
CA GLN A 15 -21.91 13.26 4.24
C GLN A 15 -21.24 12.60 3.03
N GLN A 16 -19.93 12.45 3.06
CA GLN A 16 -19.18 11.73 2.01
C GLN A 16 -19.65 10.27 1.91
N ARG A 17 -19.82 9.60 3.03
CA ARG A 17 -20.29 8.18 3.03
C ARG A 17 -21.70 8.05 2.47
N LYS A 18 -22.57 9.01 2.69
CA LYS A 18 -23.93 9.02 2.10
C LYS A 18 -23.92 9.07 0.57
N THR A 19 -22.88 9.59 -0.05
CA THR A 19 -22.72 9.58 -1.51
C THR A 19 -22.32 8.22 -2.06
N GLY A 20 -22.05 7.22 -1.20
CA GLY A 20 -21.58 5.90 -1.59
C GLY A 20 -20.06 5.77 -1.59
N LEU A 21 -19.31 6.81 -1.22
CA LEU A 21 -17.85 6.79 -1.19
C LEU A 21 -17.35 5.78 -0.14
N PRO A 22 -16.46 4.82 -0.53
CA PRO A 22 -15.89 3.88 0.42
C PRO A 22 -15.18 4.56 1.60
N VAL A 23 -15.29 3.97 2.79
CA VAL A 23 -14.67 4.52 4.01
C VAL A 23 -13.17 4.73 3.84
N ALA A 24 -12.48 3.78 3.19
CA ALA A 24 -11.03 3.90 2.96
C ALA A 24 -10.66 5.17 2.17
N TYR A 25 -11.46 5.59 1.22
CA TYR A 25 -11.24 6.83 0.46
C TYR A 25 -11.58 8.08 1.28
N ILE A 26 -12.57 7.98 2.18
CA ILE A 26 -12.94 9.09 3.05
C ILE A 26 -11.83 9.40 4.05
N ILE A 27 -11.27 8.37 4.69
CA ILE A 27 -10.18 8.54 5.67
C ILE A 27 -8.79 8.47 5.03
N GLU A 28 -8.73 8.19 3.72
CA GLU A 28 -7.49 8.09 2.92
C GLU A 28 -6.49 7.07 3.48
N LYS A 29 -7.02 5.97 4.01
CA LYS A 29 -6.21 4.95 4.67
C LYS A 29 -6.83 3.57 4.55
N LYS A 30 -5.99 2.57 4.29
CA LYS A 30 -6.34 1.16 4.33
C LYS A 30 -5.20 0.35 4.90
N GLU A 31 -5.51 -0.46 5.91
CA GLU A 31 -4.57 -1.46 6.41
C GLU A 31 -4.49 -2.63 5.43
N PHE A 32 -3.27 -3.04 5.09
CA PHE A 32 -2.99 -4.20 4.25
C PHE A 32 -1.67 -4.83 4.71
N PHE A 33 -1.69 -6.12 4.94
CA PHE A 33 -0.51 -6.89 5.39
C PHE A 33 0.18 -6.29 6.63
N GLY A 34 -0.61 -5.78 7.58
CA GLY A 34 -0.13 -5.13 8.80
C GLY A 34 0.46 -3.73 8.62
N LEU A 35 0.34 -3.15 7.43
CA LEU A 35 0.85 -1.82 7.11
C LEU A 35 -0.29 -0.87 6.74
N ASP A 36 -0.13 0.40 7.07
CA ASP A 36 -1.10 1.44 6.74
C ASP A 36 -0.74 2.12 5.42
N PHE A 37 -1.59 1.94 4.42
CA PHE A 37 -1.43 2.55 3.09
C PHE A 37 -2.31 3.76 2.92
N PHE A 38 -1.74 4.84 2.37
CA PHE A 38 -2.52 5.94 1.84
C PHE A 38 -3.25 5.46 0.58
N VAL A 39 -4.54 5.78 0.48
CA VAL A 39 -5.37 5.47 -0.68
C VAL A 39 -6.27 6.63 -1.04
N ASN A 40 -6.55 6.79 -2.31
CA ASN A 40 -7.51 7.76 -2.85
C ASN A 40 -8.20 7.19 -4.09
N LYS A 41 -9.06 7.96 -4.71
CA LYS A 41 -9.82 7.55 -5.90
C LYS A 41 -8.97 7.10 -7.10
N ASN A 42 -7.67 7.35 -7.10
CA ASN A 42 -6.77 7.01 -8.20
C ASN A 42 -6.22 5.58 -8.11
N VAL A 43 -6.46 4.88 -7.01
CA VAL A 43 -5.99 3.50 -6.79
C VAL A 43 -7.13 2.61 -6.32
N LEU A 44 -7.02 1.33 -6.66
CA LEU A 44 -7.89 0.32 -6.07
C LEU A 44 -7.54 0.18 -4.58
N ILE A 45 -8.57 0.12 -3.74
CA ILE A 45 -8.41 -0.18 -2.32
C ILE A 45 -7.82 -1.59 -2.18
N PRO A 46 -6.68 -1.76 -1.47
CA PRO A 46 -6.11 -3.07 -1.23
C PRO A 46 -7.13 -4.05 -0.63
N LYS A 47 -7.18 -5.26 -1.16
CA LYS A 47 -8.13 -6.29 -0.73
C LYS A 47 -7.41 -7.37 0.08
N PRO A 48 -8.07 -7.94 1.12
CA PRO A 48 -7.49 -9.01 1.93
C PRO A 48 -6.99 -10.22 1.12
N ASP A 49 -7.71 -10.59 0.06
CA ASP A 49 -7.34 -11.71 -0.81
C ASP A 49 -5.96 -11.55 -1.46
N THR A 50 -5.54 -10.30 -1.70
CA THR A 50 -4.24 -9.99 -2.30
C THR A 50 -3.09 -10.24 -1.32
N GLU A 51 -3.33 -10.33 -0.02
CA GLU A 51 -2.31 -10.69 0.98
C GLU A 51 -1.73 -12.09 0.72
N LEU A 52 -2.53 -13.01 0.17
CA LEU A 52 -2.05 -14.34 -0.21
C LEU A 52 -0.96 -14.27 -1.29
N LEU A 53 -1.08 -13.33 -2.24
CA LEU A 53 -0.04 -13.09 -3.24
C LEU A 53 1.28 -12.66 -2.58
N VAL A 54 1.21 -11.76 -1.62
CA VAL A 54 2.38 -11.31 -0.86
C VAL A 54 3.03 -12.47 -0.11
N GLU A 55 2.25 -13.30 0.57
CA GLU A 55 2.73 -14.48 1.29
C GLU A 55 3.47 -15.44 0.34
N LYS A 56 2.88 -15.73 -0.81
CA LYS A 56 3.50 -16.61 -1.83
C LYS A 56 4.79 -16.04 -2.38
N ALA A 57 4.80 -14.75 -2.68
CA ALA A 57 6.01 -14.08 -3.16
C ALA A 57 7.13 -14.12 -2.11
N ILE A 58 6.82 -13.89 -0.84
CA ILE A 58 7.78 -13.98 0.26
C ILE A 58 8.38 -15.39 0.34
N GLN A 59 7.54 -16.44 0.30
CA GLN A 59 7.99 -17.83 0.31
C GLN A 59 8.93 -18.13 -0.87
N ASP A 60 8.60 -17.66 -2.07
CA ASP A 60 9.42 -17.88 -3.26
C ASP A 60 10.77 -17.14 -3.16
N ILE A 61 10.78 -15.92 -2.64
CA ILE A 61 11.98 -15.13 -2.41
C ILE A 61 12.88 -15.83 -1.39
N GLU A 62 12.34 -16.36 -0.31
CA GLU A 62 13.08 -17.09 0.72
C GLU A 62 13.73 -18.35 0.17
N ARG A 63 13.06 -19.08 -0.72
CA ARG A 63 13.59 -20.27 -1.37
C ARG A 63 14.72 -19.97 -2.36
N ASN A 64 14.70 -18.82 -3.00
CA ASN A 64 15.64 -18.42 -4.06
C ASN A 64 16.76 -17.51 -3.56
N SER A 65 17.08 -17.54 -2.28
CA SER A 65 17.91 -16.54 -1.60
C SER A 65 19.43 -16.72 -1.73
N GLU A 66 19.92 -17.53 -2.63
CA GLU A 66 21.35 -17.75 -2.77
C GLU A 66 22.07 -16.58 -3.45
N ASN A 67 22.73 -15.75 -2.68
CA ASN A 67 23.81 -14.77 -3.06
C ASN A 67 23.63 -13.97 -4.37
N LYS A 68 22.40 -13.84 -4.89
CA LYS A 68 22.11 -13.10 -6.11
C LYS A 68 21.27 -11.86 -5.81
N ILE A 69 21.49 -10.80 -6.59
CA ILE A 69 20.57 -9.66 -6.59
C ILE A 69 19.28 -10.11 -7.24
N LEU A 70 18.21 -10.17 -6.47
CA LEU A 70 16.88 -10.41 -6.99
C LEU A 70 16.29 -9.14 -7.60
N LYS A 71 15.55 -9.30 -8.68
CA LYS A 71 14.77 -8.20 -9.30
C LYS A 71 13.31 -8.59 -9.29
N ILE A 72 12.49 -7.74 -8.70
CA ILE A 72 11.04 -7.94 -8.60
C ILE A 72 10.35 -6.81 -9.32
N ALA A 73 9.40 -7.15 -10.18
CA ALA A 73 8.55 -6.20 -10.87
C ALA A 73 7.11 -6.37 -10.43
N ASP A 74 6.51 -5.30 -9.91
CA ASP A 74 5.09 -5.21 -9.60
C ASP A 74 4.38 -4.47 -10.74
N VAL A 75 3.66 -5.21 -11.55
CA VAL A 75 2.94 -4.68 -12.72
C VAL A 75 1.51 -4.36 -12.33
N CYS A 76 1.05 -3.17 -12.66
CA CYS A 76 -0.24 -2.61 -12.19
C CYS A 76 -0.24 -2.42 -10.66
N THR A 77 0.77 -1.73 -10.17
CA THR A 77 1.06 -1.63 -8.74
C THR A 77 -0.04 -0.93 -7.91
N GLY A 78 -0.84 -0.06 -8.52
CA GLY A 78 -1.88 0.69 -7.83
C GLY A 78 -1.30 1.50 -6.67
N SER A 79 -1.74 1.22 -5.45
CA SER A 79 -1.23 1.84 -4.22
C SER A 79 0.19 1.43 -3.83
N GLY A 80 0.76 0.44 -4.50
CA GLY A 80 2.05 -0.15 -4.15
C GLY A 80 1.97 -1.22 -3.07
N CYS A 81 0.76 -1.63 -2.66
CA CYS A 81 0.58 -2.48 -1.49
C CYS A 81 1.31 -3.83 -1.58
N VAL A 82 1.43 -4.43 -2.76
CA VAL A 82 2.12 -5.72 -2.93
C VAL A 82 3.63 -5.56 -2.79
N PHE A 83 4.27 -4.75 -3.63
CA PHE A 83 5.73 -4.64 -3.59
C PHE A 83 6.24 -4.03 -2.28
N ILE A 84 5.53 -3.05 -1.71
CA ILE A 84 5.93 -2.40 -0.46
C ILE A 84 5.87 -3.39 0.71
N SER A 85 4.82 -4.22 0.77
CA SER A 85 4.72 -5.27 1.80
C SER A 85 5.85 -6.28 1.69
N ILE A 86 6.21 -6.69 0.48
CA ILE A 86 7.36 -7.57 0.23
C ILE A 86 8.66 -6.87 0.63
N ALA A 87 8.87 -5.63 0.18
CA ALA A 87 10.06 -4.86 0.46
C ALA A 87 10.27 -4.65 1.97
N LYS A 88 9.20 -4.40 2.70
CA LYS A 88 9.24 -4.24 4.16
C LYS A 88 9.72 -5.50 4.86
N GLN A 89 9.31 -6.67 4.39
CA GLN A 89 9.73 -7.96 4.94
C GLN A 89 11.23 -8.20 4.79
N PHE A 90 11.83 -7.76 3.69
CA PHE A 90 13.25 -8.03 3.37
C PHE A 90 14.17 -6.82 3.50
N GLU A 91 13.71 -5.75 4.12
CA GLU A 91 14.39 -4.46 4.17
C GLU A 91 15.83 -4.53 4.73
N LYS A 92 16.06 -5.48 5.65
CA LYS A 92 17.36 -5.64 6.32
C LYS A 92 18.12 -6.92 5.94
N THR A 93 17.52 -7.80 5.18
CA THR A 93 18.04 -9.18 5.03
C THR A 93 18.36 -9.61 3.61
N LYS A 94 17.85 -8.92 2.60
CA LYS A 94 17.99 -9.30 1.19
C LYS A 94 18.37 -8.12 0.31
N ASN A 95 19.22 -8.39 -0.69
CA ASN A 95 19.53 -7.42 -1.72
C ASN A 95 18.55 -7.58 -2.89
N ILE A 96 17.47 -6.86 -2.84
CA ILE A 96 16.38 -6.92 -3.82
C ILE A 96 16.19 -5.56 -4.47
N LYS A 97 16.06 -5.55 -5.80
CA LYS A 97 15.67 -4.37 -6.56
C LYS A 97 14.20 -4.49 -6.96
N TYR A 98 13.43 -3.46 -6.63
CA TYR A 98 12.00 -3.39 -6.93
C TYR A 98 11.73 -2.43 -8.06
N PHE A 99 10.87 -2.85 -8.97
CA PHE A 99 10.34 -2.04 -10.06
C PHE A 99 8.82 -2.08 -9.96
N SER A 100 8.18 -0.94 -9.96
CA SER A 100 6.72 -0.86 -9.98
C SER A 100 6.25 -0.07 -11.20
N THR A 101 5.21 -0.57 -11.83
CA THR A 101 4.63 0.06 -13.02
C THR A 101 3.13 0.18 -12.87
N ASP A 102 2.57 1.21 -13.49
CA ASP A 102 1.14 1.39 -13.64
C ASP A 102 0.86 2.26 -14.87
N VAL A 103 -0.24 2.02 -15.53
CA VAL A 103 -0.68 2.85 -16.65
C VAL A 103 -1.18 4.22 -16.16
N CYS A 104 -1.65 4.29 -14.92
CA CYS A 104 -2.14 5.50 -14.29
C CYS A 104 -1.02 6.23 -13.55
N HIS A 105 -0.61 7.38 -14.07
CA HIS A 105 0.44 8.19 -13.44
C HIS A 105 0.10 8.61 -12.01
N LYS A 106 -1.18 8.94 -11.75
CA LYS A 106 -1.64 9.28 -10.40
C LYS A 106 -1.59 8.12 -9.43
N ALA A 107 -1.76 6.87 -9.90
CA ALA A 107 -1.54 5.69 -9.09
C ALA A 107 -0.05 5.54 -8.70
N LEU A 108 0.87 5.80 -9.62
CA LEU A 108 2.31 5.80 -9.31
C LEU A 108 2.70 6.85 -8.28
N GLU A 109 2.06 8.01 -8.28
CA GLU A 109 2.26 9.03 -7.25
C GLU A 109 1.83 8.51 -5.85
N VAL A 110 0.71 7.81 -5.77
CA VAL A 110 0.25 7.16 -4.53
C VAL A 110 1.23 6.08 -4.10
N ALA A 111 1.66 5.21 -4.99
CA ALA A 111 2.63 4.16 -4.69
C ALA A 111 3.95 4.74 -4.19
N LYS A 112 4.44 5.81 -4.81
CA LYS A 112 5.64 6.53 -4.37
C LYS A 112 5.47 7.09 -2.96
N GLN A 113 4.37 7.77 -2.69
CA GLN A 113 4.06 8.30 -1.36
C GLN A 113 4.05 7.19 -0.30
N ASN A 114 3.41 6.06 -0.58
CA ASN A 114 3.38 4.92 0.33
C ASN A 114 4.78 4.32 0.55
N SER A 115 5.57 4.21 -0.50
CA SER A 115 6.95 3.73 -0.40
C SER A 115 7.78 4.64 0.51
N GLU A 116 7.69 5.95 0.34
CA GLU A 116 8.40 6.94 1.16
C GLU A 116 7.96 6.92 2.63
N ASN A 117 6.67 6.64 2.89
CA ASN A 117 6.12 6.63 4.25
C ASN A 117 6.41 5.33 5.01
N ILE A 118 6.42 4.18 4.32
CA ILE A 118 6.46 2.85 4.94
C ILE A 118 7.87 2.27 4.96
N LEU A 119 8.63 2.39 3.87
CA LEU A 119 9.98 1.86 3.79
C LEU A 119 10.96 2.78 4.53
N CYS A 120 11.99 2.19 5.14
CA CYS A 120 12.91 2.94 5.97
C CYS A 120 13.53 4.13 5.26
N LYS A 121 13.50 5.20 5.98
CA LYS A 121 14.32 6.38 5.72
C LYS A 121 15.60 6.17 6.51
N ASP A 122 16.60 5.67 5.89
CA ASP A 122 17.95 5.74 6.43
C ASP A 122 18.56 7.09 6.11
#